data_a0a8252aef5fc3dcfd8d30b491489fba
#
_entry.id   a0a8252aef5fc3dcfd8d30b491489fba
#
_cell.length_a   1.000
_cell.length_b   1.000
_cell.length_c   1.000
_cell.angle_alpha   90.00
_cell.angle_beta   90.00
_cell.angle_gamma   90.00
#
_symmetry.space_group_name_H-M   'P 1'
#
loop_
_entity.id
_entity.type
_entity.pdbx_description
1 polymer ?
#
loop_
_entity_poly.entity_id
_entity_poly.type
_entity_poly.pdbx_seq_one_letter_code
_entity_poly.pdbx_strand_id
1 'polypeptide(L)'
;MKIAMVAGGTGGHIYPAISMAEALIDKGHDITFFGSNDRMEKDVIPAHNFKYIGLDVYTTRGGIISKIKSIISIVSAYFKCLKLLKGFDMAIGFGNYISLPVMKAALKLKLKTIIHEQNSFVGRANRILDKDVDLIIGCYQENLKQFKNKNTLILGNPQSSKAFNIKKDKNVLTNLGLDPDKKTVVMFMGSLGSSSVAEKIIDYFNYTDGSYQIIYATGKMHYENVMAKAIKRDYIKIFERIDGLNVMVNSTLLVCRAGATTLSEIGAVGMPAILIPSPYVPNNHQYYNGLALVNKNAAVMIEEKDLNAKVLADTIDDIINDSEKLNSLSTNAKQMANPNVLDDIITQIENV
;
A
#
# COMPACT_ATOMS: atom_id res chain seq x y z
N MET A 1 -22.62 8.52 12.97
CA MET A 1 -22.28 9.65 12.08
C MET A 1 -22.42 9.23 10.62
N LYS A 2 -22.69 10.18 9.73
CA LYS A 2 -22.63 9.99 8.28
C LYS A 2 -21.30 10.54 7.77
N ILE A 3 -20.45 9.65 7.29
CA ILE A 3 -19.05 9.94 6.97
C ILE A 3 -18.79 9.83 5.46
N ALA A 4 -18.23 10.87 4.88
CA ALA A 4 -17.74 10.88 3.51
C ALA A 4 -16.28 10.43 3.48
N MET A 5 -15.98 9.28 2.91
CA MET A 5 -14.60 8.80 2.73
C MET A 5 -14.14 9.06 1.30
N VAL A 6 -12.94 9.60 1.12
CA VAL A 6 -12.43 9.87 -0.21
C VAL A 6 -11.08 9.20 -0.43
N ALA A 7 -11.08 8.24 -1.35
CA ALA A 7 -9.89 7.47 -1.70
C ALA A 7 -9.91 7.15 -3.21
N GLY A 8 -8.74 7.11 -3.82
CA GLY A 8 -8.66 6.74 -5.23
C GLY A 8 -7.26 6.76 -5.81
N GLY A 9 -7.18 6.40 -7.08
CA GLY A 9 -5.98 6.40 -7.90
C GLY A 9 -5.13 5.14 -7.81
N THR A 10 -4.89 4.60 -6.61
CA THR A 10 -4.09 3.36 -6.42
C THR A 10 -4.58 2.56 -5.23
N GLY A 11 -4.28 1.26 -5.22
CA GLY A 11 -4.61 0.37 -4.09
C GLY A 11 -4.05 0.84 -2.74
N GLY A 12 -2.91 1.54 -2.76
CA GLY A 12 -2.30 2.10 -1.53
C GLY A 12 -3.14 3.15 -0.81
N HIS A 13 -4.11 3.80 -1.49
CA HIS A 13 -5.08 4.71 -0.88
C HIS A 13 -6.43 4.01 -0.62
N ILE A 14 -6.82 3.11 -1.53
CA ILE A 14 -8.14 2.49 -1.53
C ILE A 14 -8.28 1.44 -0.42
N TYR A 15 -7.35 0.49 -0.32
CA TYR A 15 -7.44 -0.59 0.67
C TYR A 15 -7.37 -0.12 2.13
N PRO A 16 -6.49 0.83 2.52
CA PRO A 16 -6.56 1.43 3.86
C PRO A 16 -7.89 2.10 4.16
N ALA A 17 -8.49 2.78 3.16
CA ALA A 17 -9.80 3.39 3.31
C ALA A 17 -10.91 2.35 3.50
N ILE A 18 -10.86 1.24 2.75
CA ILE A 18 -11.81 0.13 2.90
C ILE A 18 -11.69 -0.48 4.31
N SER A 19 -10.48 -0.78 4.77
CA SER A 19 -10.28 -1.36 6.11
C SER A 19 -10.79 -0.45 7.23
N MET A 20 -10.57 0.86 7.10
CA MET A 20 -11.11 1.84 8.05
C MET A 20 -12.64 1.93 7.95
N ALA A 21 -13.22 1.88 6.75
CA ALA A 21 -14.66 1.95 6.52
C ALA A 21 -15.39 0.73 7.10
N GLU A 22 -14.85 -0.48 6.91
CA GLU A 22 -15.37 -1.72 7.48
C GLU A 22 -15.50 -1.57 9.02
N ALA A 23 -14.44 -1.13 9.67
CA ALA A 23 -14.42 -0.96 11.12
C ALA A 23 -15.34 0.17 11.62
N LEU A 24 -15.51 1.25 10.86
CA LEU A 24 -16.46 2.32 11.18
C LEU A 24 -17.92 1.87 11.04
N ILE A 25 -18.23 1.01 10.05
CA ILE A 25 -19.58 0.41 9.91
C ILE A 25 -19.89 -0.49 11.09
N ASP A 26 -18.95 -1.29 11.56
CA ASP A 26 -19.11 -2.14 12.75
C ASP A 26 -19.41 -1.31 14.01
N LYS A 27 -19.01 -0.04 14.04
CA LYS A 27 -19.36 0.95 15.09
C LYS A 27 -20.68 1.70 14.81
N GLY A 28 -21.41 1.36 13.75
CA GLY A 28 -22.72 1.94 13.44
C GLY A 28 -22.68 3.26 12.67
N HIS A 29 -21.57 3.58 11.98
CA HIS A 29 -21.48 4.76 11.12
C HIS A 29 -22.00 4.46 9.70
N ASP A 30 -22.60 5.46 9.03
CA ASP A 30 -23.04 5.39 7.64
C ASP A 30 -21.93 5.93 6.73
N ILE A 31 -21.34 5.07 5.90
CA ILE A 31 -20.19 5.39 5.07
C ILE A 31 -20.61 5.57 3.61
N THR A 32 -20.18 6.65 2.99
CA THR A 32 -20.27 6.85 1.55
C THR A 32 -18.91 7.24 0.98
N PHE A 33 -18.45 6.50 0.00
CA PHE A 33 -17.19 6.78 -0.68
C PHE A 33 -17.35 7.77 -1.83
N PHE A 34 -16.35 8.62 -1.96
CA PHE A 34 -16.15 9.52 -3.10
C PHE A 34 -14.84 9.12 -3.80
N GLY A 35 -14.89 9.00 -5.12
CA GLY A 35 -13.73 8.64 -5.94
C GLY A 35 -13.90 9.11 -7.38
N SER A 36 -12.99 8.74 -8.29
CA SER A 36 -13.07 9.11 -9.70
C SER A 36 -13.92 8.12 -10.52
N ASN A 37 -14.49 8.59 -11.62
CA ASN A 37 -15.25 7.75 -12.54
C ASN A 37 -14.38 6.91 -13.49
N ASP A 38 -13.06 7.13 -13.53
CA ASP A 38 -12.16 6.57 -14.55
C ASP A 38 -11.03 5.70 -13.98
N ARG A 39 -11.00 5.46 -12.66
CA ARG A 39 -9.96 4.67 -11.99
C ARG A 39 -10.53 3.44 -11.30
N MET A 40 -9.62 2.62 -10.77
CA MET A 40 -9.95 1.32 -10.18
C MET A 40 -10.93 1.40 -8.99
N GLU A 41 -10.98 2.51 -8.29
CA GLU A 41 -11.87 2.70 -7.14
C GLU A 41 -13.34 2.57 -7.49
N LYS A 42 -13.76 2.92 -8.72
CA LYS A 42 -15.15 2.79 -9.20
C LYS A 42 -15.63 1.33 -9.23
N ASP A 43 -14.71 0.40 -9.41
CA ASP A 43 -15.02 -1.04 -9.47
C ASP A 43 -14.72 -1.71 -8.12
N VAL A 44 -13.60 -1.36 -7.48
CA VAL A 44 -13.15 -1.99 -6.24
C VAL A 44 -14.07 -1.64 -5.05
N ILE A 45 -14.42 -0.36 -4.87
CA ILE A 45 -15.20 0.06 -3.70
C ILE A 45 -16.63 -0.52 -3.72
N PRO A 46 -17.39 -0.47 -4.82
CA PRO A 46 -18.70 -1.14 -4.89
C PRO A 46 -18.64 -2.66 -4.74
N ALA A 47 -17.55 -3.31 -5.19
CA ALA A 47 -17.34 -4.74 -4.98
C ALA A 47 -17.23 -5.13 -3.49
N HIS A 48 -16.89 -4.17 -2.61
CA HIS A 48 -16.92 -4.30 -1.14
C HIS A 48 -18.26 -3.85 -0.53
N ASN A 49 -19.33 -3.70 -1.33
CA ASN A 49 -20.68 -3.30 -0.90
C ASN A 49 -20.80 -1.90 -0.29
N PHE A 50 -19.88 -0.98 -0.59
CA PHE A 50 -19.99 0.40 -0.14
C PHE A 50 -20.77 1.28 -1.15
N LYS A 51 -21.51 2.27 -0.61
CA LYS A 51 -22.07 3.36 -1.41
C LYS A 51 -20.94 4.15 -2.06
N TYR A 52 -21.02 4.40 -3.37
CA TYR A 52 -19.98 5.09 -4.13
C TYR A 52 -20.54 6.25 -4.94
N ILE A 53 -19.86 7.38 -4.89
CA ILE A 53 -20.16 8.57 -5.70
C ILE A 53 -18.93 8.90 -6.54
N GLY A 54 -19.06 8.69 -7.85
CA GLY A 54 -18.02 9.03 -8.81
C GLY A 54 -18.01 10.51 -9.19
N LEU A 55 -16.81 11.08 -9.25
CA LEU A 55 -16.53 12.44 -9.64
C LEU A 55 -15.70 12.47 -10.93
N ASP A 56 -16.00 13.43 -11.81
CA ASP A 56 -15.26 13.63 -13.05
C ASP A 56 -14.04 14.53 -12.78
N VAL A 57 -13.03 13.96 -12.14
CA VAL A 57 -11.77 14.63 -11.81
C VAL A 57 -10.63 13.91 -12.50
N TYR A 58 -9.90 14.65 -13.31
CA TYR A 58 -8.81 14.11 -14.12
C TYR A 58 -7.47 14.67 -13.68
N THR A 59 -6.45 13.79 -13.62
CA THR A 59 -5.06 14.24 -13.64
C THR A 59 -4.49 14.02 -15.01
N THR A 60 -3.85 15.01 -15.53
CA THR A 60 -3.24 14.93 -16.84
C THR A 60 -1.72 15.02 -16.72
N ARG A 61 -1.05 14.01 -17.28
CA ARG A 61 0.37 14.11 -17.62
C ARG A 61 0.44 14.75 -19.00
N GLY A 62 0.79 16.05 -19.10
CA GLY A 62 0.81 16.72 -20.38
C GLY A 62 1.07 18.23 -20.28
N GLY A 63 0.97 18.94 -21.40
CA GLY A 63 1.23 20.36 -21.53
C GLY A 63 0.23 21.27 -20.78
N ILE A 64 0.33 22.57 -20.99
CA ILE A 64 -0.44 23.62 -20.29
C ILE A 64 -1.95 23.40 -20.38
N ILE A 65 -2.47 23.04 -21.56
CA ILE A 65 -3.91 22.81 -21.79
C ILE A 65 -4.43 21.67 -20.89
N SER A 66 -3.65 20.61 -20.74
CA SER A 66 -3.95 19.45 -19.91
C SER A 66 -4.02 19.84 -18.42
N LYS A 67 -3.11 20.70 -17.96
CA LYS A 67 -3.12 21.23 -16.59
C LYS A 67 -4.36 22.09 -16.33
N ILE A 68 -4.75 22.94 -17.31
CA ILE A 68 -5.96 23.78 -17.20
C ILE A 68 -7.21 22.90 -17.10
N LYS A 69 -7.36 21.88 -17.94
CA LYS A 69 -8.47 20.92 -17.86
C LYS A 69 -8.55 20.22 -16.50
N SER A 70 -7.41 19.83 -15.93
CA SER A 70 -7.35 19.24 -14.59
C SER A 70 -7.84 20.21 -13.51
N ILE A 71 -7.42 21.46 -13.54
CA ILE A 71 -7.87 22.49 -12.59
C ILE A 71 -9.38 22.72 -12.71
N ILE A 72 -9.89 22.86 -13.93
CA ILE A 72 -11.32 23.04 -14.18
C ILE A 72 -12.13 21.85 -13.63
N SER A 73 -11.67 20.61 -13.84
CA SER A 73 -12.36 19.43 -13.32
C SER A 73 -12.38 19.41 -11.79
N ILE A 74 -11.30 19.79 -11.13
CA ILE A 74 -11.22 19.88 -9.65
C ILE A 74 -12.19 20.96 -9.13
N VAL A 75 -12.23 22.13 -9.77
CA VAL A 75 -13.13 23.22 -9.38
C VAL A 75 -14.61 22.82 -9.59
N SER A 76 -14.93 22.21 -10.73
CA SER A 76 -16.28 21.69 -11.00
C SER A 76 -16.70 20.65 -9.96
N ALA A 77 -15.83 19.68 -9.65
CA ALA A 77 -16.07 18.69 -8.62
C ALA A 77 -16.27 19.32 -7.23
N TYR A 78 -15.52 20.38 -6.89
CA TYR A 78 -15.71 21.10 -5.63
C TYR A 78 -17.13 21.66 -5.50
N PHE A 79 -17.66 22.33 -6.52
CA PHE A 79 -19.04 22.85 -6.49
C PHE A 79 -20.09 21.73 -6.43
N LYS A 80 -19.84 20.58 -7.10
CA LYS A 80 -20.68 19.40 -7.00
C LYS A 80 -20.66 18.84 -5.55
N CYS A 81 -19.48 18.77 -4.94
CA CYS A 81 -19.31 18.27 -3.56
C CYS A 81 -19.98 19.17 -2.52
N LEU A 82 -20.04 20.51 -2.70
CA LEU A 82 -20.79 21.40 -1.81
C LEU A 82 -22.29 21.04 -1.71
N LYS A 83 -22.86 20.44 -2.76
CA LYS A 83 -24.25 19.97 -2.75
C LYS A 83 -24.36 18.56 -2.17
N LEU A 84 -23.45 17.65 -2.56
CA LEU A 84 -23.47 16.24 -2.20
C LEU A 84 -23.14 15.98 -0.73
N LEU A 85 -22.30 16.82 -0.12
CA LEU A 85 -21.89 16.68 1.28
C LEU A 85 -22.88 17.30 2.29
N LYS A 86 -23.98 17.89 1.84
CA LYS A 86 -25.02 18.37 2.77
C LYS A 86 -25.59 17.21 3.57
N GLY A 87 -25.59 17.35 4.89
CA GLY A 87 -26.09 16.33 5.80
C GLY A 87 -25.08 15.21 6.13
N PHE A 88 -23.81 15.38 5.75
CA PHE A 88 -22.71 14.61 6.31
C PHE A 88 -22.18 15.29 7.57
N ASP A 89 -21.64 14.48 8.49
CA ASP A 89 -21.05 14.96 9.74
C ASP A 89 -19.54 15.17 9.59
N MET A 90 -18.89 14.30 8.80
CA MET A 90 -17.44 14.24 8.68
C MET A 90 -16.99 13.87 7.26
N ALA A 91 -15.76 14.29 6.92
CA ALA A 91 -15.05 13.83 5.72
C ALA A 91 -13.65 13.32 6.08
N ILE A 92 -13.28 12.14 5.53
CA ILE A 92 -11.95 11.52 5.73
C ILE A 92 -11.28 11.34 4.37
N GLY A 93 -10.12 11.99 4.17
CA GLY A 93 -9.35 11.97 2.93
C GLY A 93 -8.11 11.08 3.02
N PHE A 94 -7.94 10.16 2.07
CA PHE A 94 -6.78 9.26 1.97
C PHE A 94 -5.69 9.77 1.00
N GLY A 95 -5.70 11.07 0.69
CA GLY A 95 -4.74 11.66 -0.23
C GLY A 95 -5.16 11.54 -1.69
N ASN A 96 -4.17 11.73 -2.60
CA ASN A 96 -4.40 11.86 -4.03
C ASN A 96 -5.22 13.12 -4.41
N TYR A 97 -5.20 13.46 -5.71
CA TYR A 97 -5.86 14.66 -6.26
C TYR A 97 -7.38 14.66 -6.06
N ILE A 98 -8.00 13.48 -6.02
CA ILE A 98 -9.45 13.32 -5.82
C ILE A 98 -9.89 13.82 -4.43
N SER A 99 -9.01 13.79 -3.44
CA SER A 99 -9.32 14.28 -2.09
C SER A 99 -9.50 15.79 -2.05
N LEU A 100 -8.84 16.56 -2.92
CA LEU A 100 -8.86 18.03 -2.86
C LEU A 100 -10.26 18.62 -2.96
N PRO A 101 -11.07 18.33 -4.01
CA PRO A 101 -12.40 18.94 -4.14
C PRO A 101 -13.34 18.53 -3.01
N VAL A 102 -13.28 17.27 -2.56
CA VAL A 102 -14.15 16.75 -1.50
C VAL A 102 -13.80 17.38 -0.15
N MET A 103 -12.52 17.35 0.23
CA MET A 103 -12.05 17.88 1.51
C MET A 103 -12.19 19.41 1.59
N LYS A 104 -11.91 20.15 0.50
CA LYS A 104 -12.14 21.60 0.47
C LYS A 104 -13.64 21.97 0.57
N ALA A 105 -14.52 21.15 -0.01
CA ALA A 105 -15.96 21.33 0.16
C ALA A 105 -16.41 21.02 1.59
N ALA A 106 -15.89 19.95 2.20
CA ALA A 106 -16.14 19.60 3.60
C ALA A 106 -15.71 20.73 4.55
N LEU A 107 -14.50 21.27 4.39
CA LEU A 107 -14.01 22.43 5.14
C LEU A 107 -14.92 23.66 4.98
N LYS A 108 -15.38 23.95 3.75
CA LYS A 108 -16.30 25.07 3.48
C LYS A 108 -17.65 24.88 4.17
N LEU A 109 -18.12 23.64 4.26
CA LEU A 109 -19.38 23.29 4.96
C LEU A 109 -19.20 23.14 6.46
N LYS A 110 -17.99 23.32 6.99
CA LYS A 110 -17.62 23.16 8.41
C LYS A 110 -17.90 21.74 8.93
N LEU A 111 -17.77 20.72 8.09
CA LEU A 111 -17.78 19.34 8.53
C LEU A 111 -16.48 19.05 9.29
N LYS A 112 -16.50 18.06 10.17
CA LYS A 112 -15.26 17.50 10.76
C LYS A 112 -14.39 16.90 9.65
N THR A 113 -13.09 17.13 9.72
CA THR A 113 -12.18 16.78 8.60
C THR A 113 -10.93 16.08 9.08
N ILE A 114 -10.67 14.91 8.51
CA ILE A 114 -9.50 14.09 8.81
C ILE A 114 -8.78 13.76 7.51
N ILE A 115 -7.45 13.78 7.51
CA ILE A 115 -6.66 13.19 6.43
C ILE A 115 -5.76 12.09 6.96
N HIS A 116 -5.61 11.04 6.14
CA HIS A 116 -4.71 9.93 6.40
C HIS A 116 -3.57 9.94 5.39
N GLU A 117 -2.31 9.84 5.86
CA GLU A 117 -1.12 9.75 5.02
C GLU A 117 -0.46 8.38 5.17
N GLN A 118 -0.44 7.61 4.09
CA GLN A 118 0.07 6.24 4.09
C GLN A 118 1.58 6.17 3.87
N ASN A 119 2.19 7.19 3.27
CA ASN A 119 3.58 7.19 2.88
C ASN A 119 4.45 7.98 3.87
N SER A 120 5.73 7.62 3.95
CA SER A 120 6.71 8.37 4.75
C SER A 120 6.95 9.78 4.19
N PHE A 121 6.75 9.99 2.88
CA PHE A 121 6.80 11.30 2.23
C PHE A 121 5.38 11.81 1.95
N VAL A 122 5.02 12.94 2.56
CA VAL A 122 3.67 13.52 2.47
C VAL A 122 3.28 13.88 1.05
N GLY A 123 2.13 13.36 0.61
CA GLY A 123 1.57 13.62 -0.71
C GLY A 123 1.12 15.08 -0.90
N ARG A 124 1.14 15.56 -2.15
CA ARG A 124 0.81 16.97 -2.46
C ARG A 124 -0.60 17.37 -2.01
N ALA A 125 -1.59 16.50 -2.14
CA ALA A 125 -2.96 16.78 -1.71
C ALA A 125 -3.05 16.99 -0.21
N ASN A 126 -2.46 16.08 0.58
CA ASN A 126 -2.42 16.19 2.03
C ASN A 126 -1.64 17.42 2.50
N ARG A 127 -0.55 17.78 1.81
CA ARG A 127 0.22 19.00 2.09
C ARG A 127 -0.57 20.30 1.86
N ILE A 128 -1.50 20.31 0.88
CA ILE A 128 -2.40 21.47 0.62
C ILE A 128 -3.48 21.57 1.71
N LEU A 129 -3.91 20.45 2.26
CA LEU A 129 -4.96 20.38 3.29
C LEU A 129 -4.44 20.52 4.72
N ASP A 130 -3.16 20.33 4.93
CA ASP A 130 -2.43 20.21 6.19
C ASP A 130 -2.93 21.19 7.28
N LYS A 131 -2.99 22.49 6.97
CA LYS A 131 -3.30 23.52 7.97
C LYS A 131 -4.78 23.66 8.31
N ASP A 132 -5.63 23.14 7.45
CA ASP A 132 -7.06 23.45 7.48
C ASP A 132 -7.89 22.33 8.11
N VAL A 133 -7.37 21.09 8.14
CA VAL A 133 -8.10 19.92 8.66
C VAL A 133 -7.98 19.79 10.19
N ASP A 134 -8.99 19.16 10.79
CA ASP A 134 -9.08 19.01 12.26
C ASP A 134 -8.05 18.00 12.80
N LEU A 135 -7.78 16.91 12.05
CA LEU A 135 -6.87 15.85 12.46
C LEU A 135 -6.09 15.30 11.26
N ILE A 136 -4.81 14.97 11.48
CA ILE A 136 -3.97 14.23 10.55
C ILE A 136 -3.53 12.92 11.19
N ILE A 137 -3.72 11.81 10.48
CA ILE A 137 -3.25 10.49 10.86
C ILE A 137 -2.16 10.07 9.88
N GLY A 138 -0.96 9.87 10.38
CA GLY A 138 0.20 9.42 9.59
C GLY A 138 0.62 8.00 9.93
N CYS A 139 1.39 7.39 9.03
CA CYS A 139 1.95 6.05 9.21
C CYS A 139 3.41 6.04 9.68
N TYR A 140 4.14 7.15 9.53
CA TYR A 140 5.57 7.23 9.78
C TYR A 140 5.93 8.43 10.66
N GLN A 141 6.93 8.27 11.54
CA GLN A 141 7.42 9.36 12.40
C GLN A 141 7.91 10.57 11.60
N GLU A 142 8.41 10.35 10.38
CA GLU A 142 8.83 11.38 9.44
C GLU A 142 7.68 12.32 9.05
N ASN A 143 6.43 11.89 9.14
CA ASN A 143 5.25 12.72 8.85
C ASN A 143 5.14 13.89 9.83
N LEU A 144 5.48 13.71 11.12
CA LEU A 144 5.44 14.77 12.13
C LEU A 144 6.29 15.99 11.75
N LYS A 145 7.40 15.77 11.06
CA LYS A 145 8.30 16.84 10.62
C LYS A 145 7.84 17.53 9.33
N GLN A 146 6.95 16.89 8.59
CA GLN A 146 6.50 17.35 7.27
C GLN A 146 5.16 18.08 7.32
N PHE A 147 4.30 17.75 8.30
CA PHE A 147 3.05 18.44 8.54
C PHE A 147 3.26 19.65 9.48
N LYS A 148 2.49 20.69 9.28
CA LYS A 148 2.47 21.91 10.12
C LYS A 148 1.32 21.88 11.13
N ASN A 149 0.33 21.04 10.90
CA ASN A 149 -0.80 20.85 11.80
C ASN A 149 -0.30 20.18 13.09
N LYS A 150 -0.57 20.83 14.23
CA LYS A 150 -0.16 20.32 15.54
C LYS A 150 -0.97 19.10 15.98
N ASN A 151 -2.15 18.92 15.40
CA ASN A 151 -3.00 17.76 15.64
C ASN A 151 -2.67 16.64 14.62
N THR A 152 -1.41 16.21 14.62
CA THR A 152 -0.91 15.12 13.79
C THR A 152 -0.50 13.95 14.67
N LEU A 153 -1.11 12.80 14.46
CA LEU A 153 -0.86 11.56 15.20
C LEU A 153 -0.26 10.50 14.27
N ILE A 154 0.66 9.70 14.80
CA ILE A 154 1.23 8.54 14.10
C ILE A 154 0.59 7.29 14.67
N LEU A 155 -0.41 6.77 13.96
CA LEU A 155 -1.17 5.61 14.40
C LEU A 155 -0.92 4.37 13.52
N GLY A 156 -0.49 4.57 12.27
CA GLY A 156 -0.18 3.49 11.35
C GLY A 156 -1.21 3.32 10.22
N ASN A 157 -1.07 2.25 9.46
CA ASN A 157 -1.89 1.97 8.30
C ASN A 157 -3.05 1.01 8.66
N PRO A 158 -4.32 1.38 8.48
CA PRO A 158 -5.48 0.53 8.80
C PRO A 158 -5.43 -0.85 8.15
N GLN A 159 -4.80 -0.98 6.98
CA GLN A 159 -4.69 -2.25 6.26
C GLN A 159 -3.88 -3.30 7.04
N SER A 160 -2.95 -2.88 7.89
CA SER A 160 -2.13 -3.82 8.69
C SER A 160 -2.95 -4.67 9.67
N SER A 161 -4.14 -4.20 10.08
CA SER A 161 -5.03 -4.92 11.00
C SER A 161 -5.41 -6.32 10.48
N LYS A 162 -5.60 -6.46 9.17
CA LYS A 162 -5.90 -7.76 8.56
C LYS A 162 -4.72 -8.73 8.68
N ALA A 163 -3.50 -8.21 8.60
CA ALA A 163 -2.28 -9.01 8.66
C ALA A 163 -2.00 -9.58 10.07
N PHE A 164 -2.37 -8.86 11.13
CA PHE A 164 -2.21 -9.35 12.51
C PHE A 164 -3.06 -10.59 12.82
N ASN A 165 -4.19 -10.75 12.14
CA ASN A 165 -5.16 -11.82 12.39
C ASN A 165 -4.89 -13.07 11.55
N ILE A 166 -3.98 -13.03 10.59
CA ILE A 166 -3.68 -14.17 9.73
C ILE A 166 -2.79 -15.16 10.46
N LYS A 167 -3.21 -16.43 10.44
CA LYS A 167 -2.45 -17.55 11.01
C LYS A 167 -1.69 -18.28 9.91
N LYS A 168 -0.53 -18.86 10.29
CA LYS A 168 0.19 -19.78 9.41
C LYS A 168 -0.66 -21.01 9.13
N ASP A 169 -0.72 -21.40 7.86
CA ASP A 169 -1.38 -22.61 7.39
C ASP A 169 -0.50 -23.29 6.33
N LYS A 170 0.09 -24.43 6.68
CA LYS A 170 0.94 -25.21 5.79
C LYS A 170 0.27 -25.59 4.46
N ASN A 171 -1.06 -25.73 4.46
CA ASN A 171 -1.82 -26.03 3.24
C ASN A 171 -1.67 -24.95 2.16
N VAL A 172 -1.37 -23.71 2.52
CA VAL A 172 -1.16 -22.62 1.55
C VAL A 172 -0.03 -22.97 0.59
N LEU A 173 1.13 -23.41 1.09
CA LEU A 173 2.26 -23.80 0.24
C LEU A 173 2.02 -25.15 -0.46
N THR A 174 1.42 -26.12 0.22
CA THR A 174 1.08 -27.44 -0.35
C THR A 174 0.13 -27.29 -1.55
N ASN A 175 -0.89 -26.43 -1.45
CA ASN A 175 -1.84 -26.16 -2.54
C ASN A 175 -1.17 -25.47 -3.75
N LEU A 176 -0.05 -24.80 -3.54
CA LEU A 176 0.78 -24.24 -4.60
C LEU A 176 1.81 -25.22 -5.17
N GLY A 177 1.79 -26.49 -4.71
CA GLY A 177 2.69 -27.55 -5.16
C GLY A 177 4.10 -27.40 -4.61
N LEU A 178 4.25 -26.89 -3.37
CA LEU A 178 5.50 -26.68 -2.68
C LEU A 178 5.51 -27.45 -1.33
N ASP A 179 6.70 -27.70 -0.82
CA ASP A 179 6.93 -28.32 0.47
C ASP A 179 6.80 -27.26 1.60
N PRO A 180 5.84 -27.40 2.53
CA PRO A 180 5.61 -26.40 3.58
C PRO A 180 6.73 -26.35 4.65
N ASP A 181 7.61 -27.32 4.70
CA ASP A 181 8.73 -27.40 5.66
C ASP A 181 10.04 -26.86 5.07
N LYS A 182 10.05 -26.50 3.78
CA LYS A 182 11.20 -25.95 3.08
C LYS A 182 11.18 -24.42 3.10
N LYS A 183 12.35 -23.79 3.25
CA LYS A 183 12.46 -22.32 3.14
C LYS A 183 11.89 -21.86 1.80
N THR A 184 11.09 -20.79 1.83
CA THR A 184 10.41 -20.27 0.64
C THR A 184 10.64 -18.76 0.49
N VAL A 185 11.09 -18.35 -0.68
CA VAL A 185 11.19 -16.94 -1.09
C VAL A 185 9.97 -16.62 -1.92
N VAL A 186 9.18 -15.65 -1.49
CA VAL A 186 8.06 -15.13 -2.28
C VAL A 186 8.41 -13.79 -2.91
N MET A 187 8.06 -13.60 -4.18
CA MET A 187 8.37 -12.40 -4.95
C MET A 187 7.10 -11.84 -5.58
N PHE A 188 6.82 -10.54 -5.38
CA PHE A 188 5.79 -9.81 -6.11
C PHE A 188 6.08 -8.32 -6.21
N MET A 189 5.81 -7.75 -7.39
CA MET A 189 6.14 -6.36 -7.70
C MET A 189 4.91 -5.45 -7.75
N GLY A 190 3.94 -5.71 -6.84
CA GLY A 190 2.63 -5.06 -6.82
C GLY A 190 1.63 -5.70 -7.79
N SER A 191 0.38 -5.23 -7.76
CA SER A 191 -0.74 -5.82 -8.52
C SER A 191 -0.59 -5.78 -10.04
N LEU A 192 0.16 -4.83 -10.57
CA LEU A 192 0.43 -4.67 -12.00
C LEU A 192 1.72 -5.38 -12.44
N GLY A 193 2.57 -5.78 -11.49
CA GLY A 193 3.91 -6.27 -11.78
C GLY A 193 4.88 -5.16 -12.20
N SER A 194 6.05 -5.54 -12.73
CA SER A 194 7.08 -4.62 -13.23
C SER A 194 7.90 -5.27 -14.33
N SER A 195 7.85 -4.72 -15.54
CA SER A 195 8.62 -5.25 -16.68
C SER A 195 10.12 -5.19 -16.46
N SER A 196 10.63 -4.07 -15.94
CA SER A 196 12.06 -3.87 -15.70
C SER A 196 12.66 -4.80 -14.64
N VAL A 197 11.84 -5.26 -13.68
CA VAL A 197 12.28 -6.21 -12.65
C VAL A 197 12.04 -7.64 -13.07
N ALA A 198 11.00 -7.90 -13.87
CA ALA A 198 10.66 -9.26 -14.30
C ALA A 198 11.81 -9.97 -15.04
N GLU A 199 12.51 -9.28 -15.96
CA GLU A 199 13.66 -9.85 -16.66
C GLU A 199 14.80 -10.20 -15.70
N LYS A 200 15.09 -9.35 -14.75
CA LYS A 200 16.12 -9.57 -13.72
C LYS A 200 15.79 -10.75 -12.79
N ILE A 201 14.50 -10.95 -12.50
CA ILE A 201 14.03 -12.13 -11.73
C ILE A 201 14.14 -13.41 -12.57
N ILE A 202 13.80 -13.36 -13.87
CA ILE A 202 13.98 -14.51 -14.77
C ILE A 202 15.46 -14.93 -14.82
N ASP A 203 16.35 -13.96 -14.97
CA ASP A 203 17.80 -14.21 -15.00
C ASP A 203 18.31 -14.76 -13.67
N TYR A 204 17.75 -14.27 -12.53
CA TYR A 204 18.06 -14.77 -11.19
C TYR A 204 17.75 -16.27 -11.02
N PHE A 205 16.73 -16.81 -11.66
CA PHE A 205 16.41 -18.24 -11.58
C PHE A 205 17.56 -19.14 -12.03
N ASN A 206 18.50 -18.67 -12.84
CA ASN A 206 19.70 -19.40 -13.25
C ASN A 206 20.74 -19.50 -12.13
N TYR A 207 20.64 -18.69 -11.09
CA TYR A 207 21.55 -18.69 -9.92
C TYR A 207 21.07 -19.57 -8.78
N THR A 208 19.88 -20.19 -8.89
CA THR A 208 19.28 -20.98 -7.82
C THR A 208 19.57 -22.47 -8.01
N ASP A 209 19.84 -23.16 -6.92
CA ASP A 209 20.19 -24.60 -6.87
C ASP A 209 19.09 -25.49 -6.27
N GLY A 210 17.99 -24.89 -5.79
CA GLY A 210 16.88 -25.59 -5.14
C GLY A 210 17.06 -25.80 -3.64
N SER A 211 18.05 -25.18 -2.99
CA SER A 211 18.20 -25.17 -1.53
C SER A 211 17.01 -24.52 -0.82
N TYR A 212 16.29 -23.63 -1.49
CA TYR A 212 15.01 -23.07 -1.11
C TYR A 212 14.02 -23.05 -2.29
N GLN A 213 12.77 -22.82 -2.00
CA GLN A 213 11.70 -22.73 -2.99
C GLN A 213 11.37 -21.29 -3.33
N ILE A 214 10.82 -21.06 -4.52
CA ILE A 214 10.51 -19.74 -5.03
C ILE A 214 9.05 -19.68 -5.49
N ILE A 215 8.33 -18.66 -5.04
CA ILE A 215 7.02 -18.24 -5.58
C ILE A 215 7.20 -16.88 -6.23
N TYR A 216 6.83 -16.76 -7.50
CA TYR A 216 6.84 -15.49 -8.19
C TYR A 216 5.45 -15.14 -8.74
N ALA A 217 4.84 -14.08 -8.22
CA ALA A 217 3.61 -13.49 -8.76
C ALA A 217 3.96 -12.32 -9.68
N THR A 218 3.76 -12.52 -10.98
CA THR A 218 4.23 -11.62 -12.03
C THR A 218 3.33 -10.40 -12.24
N GLY A 219 2.04 -10.48 -11.85
CA GLY A 219 0.98 -9.61 -12.34
C GLY A 219 0.51 -9.98 -13.74
N LYS A 220 -0.77 -9.68 -14.03
CA LYS A 220 -1.43 -10.09 -15.27
C LYS A 220 -0.68 -9.68 -16.55
N MET A 221 -0.11 -8.49 -16.57
CA MET A 221 0.52 -7.94 -17.78
C MET A 221 1.83 -8.64 -18.16
N HIS A 222 2.46 -9.36 -17.24
CA HIS A 222 3.80 -9.92 -17.44
C HIS A 222 3.82 -11.45 -17.45
N TYR A 223 2.71 -12.11 -17.07
CA TYR A 223 2.64 -13.55 -16.86
C TYR A 223 3.09 -14.35 -18.08
N GLU A 224 2.48 -14.11 -19.24
CA GLU A 224 2.78 -14.83 -20.48
C GLU A 224 4.26 -14.69 -20.90
N ASN A 225 4.79 -13.46 -20.81
CA ASN A 225 6.19 -13.20 -21.16
C ASN A 225 7.16 -13.89 -20.20
N VAL A 226 6.85 -13.90 -18.89
CA VAL A 226 7.68 -14.58 -17.89
C VAL A 226 7.63 -16.09 -18.09
N MET A 227 6.44 -16.67 -18.30
CA MET A 227 6.27 -18.10 -18.53
C MET A 227 6.99 -18.60 -19.79
N ALA A 228 7.09 -17.77 -20.83
CA ALA A 228 7.79 -18.10 -22.07
C ALA A 228 9.32 -18.11 -21.93
N LYS A 229 9.87 -17.31 -21.00
CA LYS A 229 11.32 -17.09 -20.85
C LYS A 229 11.93 -17.82 -19.64
N ALA A 230 11.15 -18.03 -18.59
CA ALA A 230 11.65 -18.56 -17.34
C ALA A 230 12.08 -20.03 -17.46
N ILE A 231 13.20 -20.37 -16.84
CA ILE A 231 13.63 -21.75 -16.70
C ILE A 231 12.63 -22.52 -15.82
N LYS A 232 12.26 -23.73 -16.25
CA LYS A 232 11.35 -24.61 -15.50
C LYS A 232 12.12 -25.42 -14.47
N ARG A 233 11.75 -25.28 -13.21
CA ARG A 233 12.28 -26.03 -12.06
C ARG A 233 11.12 -26.38 -11.13
N ASP A 234 11.14 -27.55 -10.52
CA ASP A 234 10.04 -28.00 -9.63
C ASP A 234 9.89 -27.12 -8.38
N TYR A 235 10.99 -26.53 -7.92
CA TYR A 235 11.04 -25.62 -6.78
C TYR A 235 10.74 -24.15 -7.12
N ILE A 236 10.46 -23.82 -8.39
CA ILE A 236 10.05 -22.47 -8.84
C ILE A 236 8.60 -22.53 -9.32
N LYS A 237 7.72 -21.79 -8.66
CA LYS A 237 6.31 -21.68 -9.03
C LYS A 237 5.99 -20.25 -9.43
N ILE A 238 5.48 -20.10 -10.64
CA ILE A 238 5.15 -18.80 -11.25
C ILE A 238 3.63 -18.69 -11.39
N PHE A 239 3.07 -17.61 -10.88
CA PHE A 239 1.63 -17.33 -10.92
C PHE A 239 1.36 -15.95 -11.50
N GLU A 240 0.20 -15.79 -12.14
CA GLU A 240 -0.29 -14.46 -12.52
C GLU A 240 -0.58 -13.63 -11.26
N ARG A 241 -1.28 -14.24 -10.30
CA ARG A 241 -1.69 -13.65 -9.02
C ARG A 241 -1.67 -14.70 -7.92
N ILE A 242 -1.45 -14.24 -6.71
CA ILE A 242 -1.52 -15.04 -5.48
C ILE A 242 -2.30 -14.26 -4.42
N ASP A 243 -2.78 -14.95 -3.41
CA ASP A 243 -3.14 -14.32 -2.14
C ASP A 243 -1.85 -13.89 -1.41
N GLY A 244 -1.43 -12.65 -1.68
CA GLY A 244 -0.11 -12.16 -1.28
C GLY A 244 0.11 -12.23 0.23
N LEU A 245 -0.90 -11.92 1.03
CA LEU A 245 -0.76 -11.90 2.48
C LEU A 245 -0.69 -13.31 3.07
N ASN A 246 -1.56 -14.24 2.63
CA ASN A 246 -1.50 -15.64 3.07
C ASN A 246 -0.20 -16.32 2.66
N VAL A 247 0.27 -16.08 1.42
CA VAL A 247 1.56 -16.64 0.96
C VAL A 247 2.73 -16.03 1.73
N MET A 248 2.72 -14.70 1.99
CA MET A 248 3.74 -14.01 2.78
C MET A 248 3.90 -14.63 4.16
N VAL A 249 2.81 -14.83 4.90
CA VAL A 249 2.83 -15.39 6.27
C VAL A 249 3.42 -16.81 6.31
N ASN A 250 3.27 -17.58 5.23
CA ASN A 250 3.76 -18.95 5.10
C ASN A 250 5.14 -19.04 4.42
N SER A 251 5.75 -17.91 4.05
CA SER A 251 7.08 -17.86 3.43
C SER A 251 8.18 -17.46 4.43
N THR A 252 9.44 -17.60 4.01
CA THR A 252 10.62 -17.27 4.83
C THR A 252 11.15 -15.88 4.55
N LEU A 253 11.14 -15.44 3.29
CA LEU A 253 11.69 -14.18 2.83
C LEU A 253 10.80 -13.60 1.72
N LEU A 254 10.56 -12.29 1.76
CA LEU A 254 9.79 -11.58 0.75
C LEU A 254 10.71 -10.70 -0.10
N VAL A 255 10.50 -10.69 -1.42
CA VAL A 255 11.08 -9.71 -2.34
C VAL A 255 9.94 -8.91 -2.97
N CYS A 256 9.88 -7.59 -2.72
CA CYS A 256 8.73 -6.80 -3.17
C CYS A 256 9.04 -5.33 -3.43
N ARG A 257 8.09 -4.62 -4.03
CA ARG A 257 8.08 -3.15 -4.09
C ARG A 257 7.82 -2.54 -2.70
N ALA A 258 8.36 -1.34 -2.45
CA ALA A 258 8.18 -0.63 -1.18
C ALA A 258 6.87 0.21 -1.14
N GLY A 259 5.74 -0.42 -1.49
CA GLY A 259 4.41 0.19 -1.36
C GLY A 259 3.96 0.26 0.10
N ALA A 260 3.34 1.37 0.51
CA ALA A 260 2.96 1.61 1.90
C ALA A 260 2.12 0.49 2.53
N THR A 261 1.16 -0.08 1.78
CA THR A 261 0.33 -1.21 2.23
C THR A 261 1.18 -2.45 2.50
N THR A 262 2.02 -2.86 1.54
CA THR A 262 2.88 -4.04 1.71
C THR A 262 3.86 -3.87 2.89
N LEU A 263 4.43 -2.66 3.07
CA LEU A 263 5.32 -2.40 4.20
C LEU A 263 4.59 -2.47 5.55
N SER A 264 3.34 -2.04 5.61
CA SER A 264 2.53 -2.19 6.84
C SER A 264 2.20 -3.66 7.13
N GLU A 265 1.96 -4.48 6.12
CA GLU A 265 1.77 -5.92 6.23
C GLU A 265 3.06 -6.62 6.68
N ILE A 266 4.21 -6.25 6.10
CA ILE A 266 5.55 -6.72 6.52
C ILE A 266 5.76 -6.48 8.02
N GLY A 267 5.45 -5.28 8.50
CA GLY A 267 5.51 -4.95 9.92
C GLY A 267 4.59 -5.82 10.77
N ALA A 268 3.33 -5.95 10.39
CA ALA A 268 2.33 -6.69 11.15
C ALA A 268 2.67 -8.17 11.33
N VAL A 269 3.16 -8.84 10.27
CA VAL A 269 3.54 -10.25 10.34
C VAL A 269 5.00 -10.48 10.77
N GLY A 270 5.83 -9.44 10.72
CA GLY A 270 7.27 -9.55 10.95
C GLY A 270 7.97 -10.30 9.83
N MET A 271 7.67 -9.97 8.58
CA MET A 271 8.24 -10.66 7.43
C MET A 271 9.63 -10.11 7.08
N PRO A 272 10.70 -10.92 7.09
CA PRO A 272 11.97 -10.51 6.52
C PRO A 272 11.81 -10.14 5.06
N ALA A 273 12.33 -8.98 4.63
CA ALA A 273 12.07 -8.49 3.29
C ALA A 273 13.28 -7.84 2.61
N ILE A 274 13.37 -8.06 1.28
CA ILE A 274 14.20 -7.31 0.34
C ILE A 274 13.27 -6.38 -0.44
N LEU A 275 13.50 -5.09 -0.31
CA LEU A 275 12.69 -4.06 -0.93
C LEU A 275 13.34 -3.56 -2.22
N ILE A 276 12.56 -3.53 -3.30
CA ILE A 276 12.98 -2.99 -4.60
C ILE A 276 12.06 -1.80 -4.91
N PRO A 277 12.38 -0.58 -4.42
CA PRO A 277 11.51 0.58 -4.64
C PRO A 277 11.41 0.92 -6.12
N SER A 278 10.19 1.27 -6.56
CA SER A 278 9.97 1.74 -7.93
C SER A 278 10.43 3.20 -8.06
N PRO A 279 11.31 3.53 -9.02
CA PRO A 279 11.71 4.91 -9.28
C PRO A 279 10.66 5.71 -10.07
N TYR A 280 9.63 5.04 -10.58
CA TYR A 280 8.61 5.63 -11.46
C TYR A 280 7.40 6.21 -10.70
N VAL A 281 7.44 6.18 -9.37
CA VAL A 281 6.36 6.72 -8.52
C VAL A 281 6.58 8.20 -8.19
N PRO A 282 5.50 8.98 -7.98
CA PRO A 282 5.63 10.40 -7.63
C PRO A 282 6.50 10.63 -6.38
N ASN A 283 7.37 11.65 -6.45
CA ASN A 283 8.26 12.05 -5.34
C ASN A 283 9.17 10.92 -4.81
N ASN A 284 9.39 9.88 -5.59
CA ASN A 284 10.18 8.70 -5.18
C ASN A 284 9.74 8.12 -3.81
N HIS A 285 8.42 8.18 -3.52
CA HIS A 285 7.90 7.83 -2.19
C HIS A 285 8.20 6.38 -1.77
N GLN A 286 8.30 5.43 -2.72
CA GLN A 286 8.68 4.05 -2.38
C GLN A 286 10.10 3.95 -1.83
N TYR A 287 11.03 4.73 -2.34
CA TYR A 287 12.39 4.79 -1.79
C TYR A 287 12.36 5.24 -0.32
N TYR A 288 11.66 6.34 -0.02
CA TYR A 288 11.58 6.85 1.36
C TYR A 288 10.81 5.91 2.29
N ASN A 289 9.76 5.25 1.80
CA ASN A 289 9.04 4.22 2.56
C ASN A 289 10.00 3.06 2.92
N GLY A 290 10.74 2.54 1.94
CA GLY A 290 11.73 1.47 2.16
C GLY A 290 12.85 1.91 3.09
N LEU A 291 13.36 3.13 2.93
CA LEU A 291 14.42 3.69 3.77
C LEU A 291 14.00 3.77 5.25
N ALA A 292 12.73 4.03 5.54
CA ALA A 292 12.23 4.02 6.91
C ALA A 292 12.37 2.65 7.60
N LEU A 293 12.19 1.54 6.86
CA LEU A 293 12.42 0.18 7.37
C LEU A 293 13.92 -0.13 7.46
N VAL A 294 14.70 0.22 6.44
CA VAL A 294 16.15 -0.01 6.40
C VAL A 294 16.85 0.68 7.56
N ASN A 295 16.50 1.93 7.84
CA ASN A 295 17.07 2.70 8.97
C ASN A 295 16.77 2.08 10.35
N LYS A 296 15.80 1.15 10.43
CA LYS A 296 15.46 0.39 11.63
C LYS A 296 15.97 -1.05 11.58
N ASN A 297 16.79 -1.40 10.57
CA ASN A 297 17.23 -2.77 10.30
C ASN A 297 16.04 -3.76 10.19
N ALA A 298 14.90 -3.30 9.66
CA ALA A 298 13.68 -4.07 9.50
C ALA A 298 13.52 -4.66 8.07
N ALA A 299 14.35 -4.22 7.13
CA ALA A 299 14.41 -4.73 5.77
C ALA A 299 15.77 -4.43 5.14
N VAL A 300 16.09 -5.13 4.04
CA VAL A 300 17.19 -4.80 3.13
C VAL A 300 16.61 -4.13 1.89
N MET A 301 17.33 -3.21 1.25
CA MET A 301 16.87 -2.53 0.04
C MET A 301 17.89 -2.63 -1.08
N ILE A 302 17.40 -2.94 -2.28
CA ILE A 302 18.16 -2.88 -3.53
C ILE A 302 17.45 -1.85 -4.42
N GLU A 303 18.11 -0.74 -4.76
CA GLU A 303 17.56 0.19 -5.73
C GLU A 303 17.47 -0.46 -7.11
N GLU A 304 16.43 -0.15 -7.88
CA GLU A 304 16.20 -0.81 -9.18
C GLU A 304 17.37 -0.61 -10.17
N LYS A 305 18.11 0.50 -10.06
CA LYS A 305 19.30 0.77 -10.88
C LYS A 305 20.47 -0.20 -10.61
N ASP A 306 20.57 -0.69 -9.37
CA ASP A 306 21.63 -1.59 -8.88
C ASP A 306 21.21 -3.07 -8.96
N LEU A 307 19.90 -3.32 -9.22
CA LEU A 307 19.36 -4.67 -9.31
C LEU A 307 19.85 -5.40 -10.58
N ASN A 308 20.46 -6.54 -10.36
CA ASN A 308 20.73 -7.56 -11.37
C ASN A 308 20.59 -8.96 -10.76
N ALA A 309 20.64 -10.00 -11.58
CA ALA A 309 20.45 -11.39 -11.16
C ALA A 309 21.41 -11.83 -10.04
N LYS A 310 22.69 -11.47 -10.17
CA LYS A 310 23.72 -11.84 -9.18
C LYS A 310 23.52 -11.10 -7.85
N VAL A 311 23.29 -9.79 -7.88
CA VAL A 311 23.03 -8.99 -6.67
C VAL A 311 21.80 -9.52 -5.93
N LEU A 312 20.74 -9.90 -6.67
CA LEU A 312 19.54 -10.47 -6.06
C LEU A 312 19.84 -11.84 -5.41
N ALA A 313 20.58 -12.71 -6.13
CA ALA A 313 20.97 -14.03 -5.59
C ALA A 313 21.83 -13.88 -4.34
N ASP A 314 22.93 -13.12 -4.40
CA ASP A 314 23.84 -12.91 -3.28
C ASP A 314 23.09 -12.33 -2.05
N THR A 315 22.14 -11.40 -2.26
CA THR A 315 21.37 -10.80 -1.16
C THR A 315 20.37 -11.78 -0.55
N ILE A 316 19.70 -12.60 -1.37
CA ILE A 316 18.78 -13.65 -0.88
C ILE A 316 19.57 -14.67 -0.08
N ASP A 317 20.67 -15.18 -0.61
CA ASP A 317 21.49 -16.21 0.02
C ASP A 317 22.11 -15.73 1.35
N ASP A 318 22.56 -14.50 1.41
CA ASP A 318 23.09 -13.85 2.61
C ASP A 318 22.04 -13.72 3.73
N ILE A 319 20.75 -13.57 3.37
CA ILE A 319 19.67 -13.46 4.36
C ILE A 319 19.08 -14.84 4.71
N ILE A 320 18.77 -15.66 3.70
CA ILE A 320 18.00 -16.87 3.91
C ILE A 320 18.82 -17.95 4.63
N ASN A 321 20.14 -17.91 4.49
CA ASN A 321 21.06 -18.86 5.15
C ASN A 321 21.52 -18.39 6.54
N ASP A 322 21.23 -17.16 6.93
CA ASP A 322 21.55 -16.60 8.24
C ASP A 322 20.29 -16.48 9.11
N SER A 323 20.14 -17.38 10.07
CA SER A 323 19.00 -17.41 10.98
C SER A 323 18.95 -16.20 11.93
N GLU A 324 20.09 -15.65 12.32
CA GLU A 324 20.16 -14.48 13.20
C GLU A 324 19.69 -13.24 12.42
N LYS A 325 20.12 -13.10 11.16
CA LYS A 325 19.69 -12.03 10.27
C LYS A 325 18.21 -12.08 9.98
N LEU A 326 17.65 -13.28 9.67
CA LEU A 326 16.21 -13.46 9.51
C LEU A 326 15.44 -13.05 10.77
N ASN A 327 15.87 -13.50 11.95
CA ASN A 327 15.24 -13.16 13.21
C ASN A 327 15.33 -11.67 13.55
N SER A 328 16.48 -11.05 13.29
CA SER A 328 16.68 -9.62 13.48
C SER A 328 15.74 -8.79 12.61
N LEU A 329 15.69 -9.06 11.29
CA LEU A 329 14.79 -8.39 10.37
C LEU A 329 13.32 -8.55 10.78
N SER A 330 12.92 -9.78 11.15
CA SER A 330 11.57 -10.09 11.61
C SER A 330 11.18 -9.30 12.87
N THR A 331 12.04 -9.33 13.88
CA THR A 331 11.80 -8.65 15.17
C THR A 331 11.70 -7.13 14.99
N ASN A 332 12.63 -6.54 14.24
CA ASN A 332 12.64 -5.12 13.97
C ASN A 332 11.43 -4.67 13.15
N ALA A 333 11.01 -5.48 12.17
CA ALA A 333 9.80 -5.19 11.40
C ALA A 333 8.55 -5.17 12.31
N LYS A 334 8.39 -6.13 13.21
CA LYS A 334 7.27 -6.18 14.17
C LYS A 334 7.21 -4.96 15.08
N GLN A 335 8.35 -4.42 15.49
CA GLN A 335 8.41 -3.24 16.35
C GLN A 335 7.89 -1.96 15.66
N MET A 336 7.80 -1.97 14.34
CA MET A 336 7.28 -0.82 13.57
C MET A 336 5.76 -0.84 13.41
N ALA A 337 5.10 -1.92 13.74
CA ALA A 337 3.67 -2.10 13.53
C ALA A 337 2.87 -1.85 14.82
N ASN A 338 1.69 -1.25 14.66
CA ASN A 338 0.74 -1.05 15.74
C ASN A 338 -0.39 -2.12 15.65
N PRO A 339 -0.47 -3.07 16.58
CA PRO A 339 -1.53 -4.10 16.55
C PRO A 339 -2.94 -3.53 16.77
N ASN A 340 -3.05 -2.38 17.43
CA ASN A 340 -4.34 -1.73 17.75
C ASN A 340 -4.67 -0.61 16.76
N VAL A 341 -4.05 -0.57 15.58
CA VAL A 341 -4.12 0.54 14.63
C VAL A 341 -5.56 0.99 14.32
N LEU A 342 -6.49 0.06 14.10
CA LEU A 342 -7.88 0.41 13.81
C LEU A 342 -8.61 0.98 15.02
N ASP A 343 -8.48 0.37 16.19
CA ASP A 343 -9.14 0.84 17.43
C ASP A 343 -8.62 2.23 17.83
N ASP A 344 -7.31 2.45 17.71
CA ASP A 344 -6.70 3.75 17.97
C ASP A 344 -7.22 4.81 17.00
N ILE A 345 -7.28 4.49 15.69
CA ILE A 345 -7.80 5.40 14.66
C ILE A 345 -9.28 5.72 14.90
N ILE A 346 -10.12 4.71 15.16
CA ILE A 346 -11.55 4.91 15.39
C ILE A 346 -11.78 5.78 16.62
N THR A 347 -11.06 5.50 17.72
CA THR A 347 -11.11 6.32 18.93
C THR A 347 -10.83 7.79 18.64
N GLN A 348 -9.81 8.08 17.82
CA GLN A 348 -9.50 9.45 17.44
C GLN A 348 -10.58 10.07 16.53
N ILE A 349 -11.15 9.29 15.60
CA ILE A 349 -12.24 9.74 14.72
C ILE A 349 -13.48 10.14 15.54
N GLU A 350 -13.82 9.34 16.53
CA GLU A 350 -14.99 9.60 17.39
C GLU A 350 -14.79 10.79 18.35
N ASN A 351 -13.55 11.17 18.65
CA ASN A 351 -13.18 12.28 19.51
C ASN A 351 -13.05 13.64 18.79
N VAL A 352 -13.01 13.68 17.46
CA VAL A 352 -12.95 14.92 16.66
C VAL A 352 -14.34 15.56 16.63
#